data_7173c9c180f4078a6396c4a56e5fa5e9
#
_entry.id   7173c9c180f4078a6396c4a56e5fa5e9
#
_cell.length_a   1.000
_cell.length_b   1.000
_cell.length_c   1.000
_cell.angle_alpha   90.00
_cell.angle_beta   90.00
_cell.angle_gamma   90.00
#
_symmetry.space_group_name_H-M   'P 1'
#
loop_
_entity.id
_entity.type
_entity.pdbx_description
1 polymer ?
#
loop_
_entity_poly.entity_id
_entity_poly.type
_entity_poly.pdbx_seq_one_letter_code
_entity_poly.pdbx_strand_id
1 'polypeptide(L)'
;DGMLMNPSAADRLIDNAWKQFRSLDLFPQRFPIVTDPMLAGWKIRFFPVQNYLVFYQIEEPAQVVHILRFLYGKSNWVSILKTDFSAE
;
A
#
# COMPACT_ATOMS: atom_id res chain seq x y z
N ASP A 1 9.69 -27.16 0.25
CA ASP A 1 9.20 -27.21 0.53
C ASP A 1 8.30 -27.25 0.76
N GLY A 2 8.22 -27.59 0.85
CA GLY A 2 7.33 -27.85 1.11
C GLY A 2 6.59 -27.28 1.37
N MET A 3 6.70 -26.85 1.61
CA MET A 3 5.97 -26.30 1.79
C MET A 3 5.36 -25.85 1.02
N LEU A 4 5.36 -25.91 0.40
CA LEU A 4 4.81 -25.63 -0.29
C LEU A 4 3.85 -25.84 -0.73
N MET A 5 3.44 -26.19 -0.55
CA MET A 5 2.61 -26.65 -1.02
C MET A 5 1.37 -26.22 -1.04
N ASN A 6 0.71 -25.91 -0.21
CA ASN A 6 -0.58 -25.31 -0.23
C ASN A 6 -0.45 -23.87 -0.51
N PRO A 7 -1.20 -23.28 -1.44
CA PRO A 7 -1.26 -21.83 -1.51
C PRO A 7 -1.79 -21.36 -0.20
N SER A 8 -0.95 -20.70 0.55
CA SER A 8 -1.35 -20.16 1.83
C SER A 8 -2.20 -18.92 1.63
N ALA A 9 -2.79 -18.46 2.73
CA ALA A 9 -3.49 -17.19 2.71
C ALA A 9 -2.55 -16.06 2.29
N ALA A 10 -1.27 -16.17 2.67
CA ALA A 10 -0.28 -15.17 2.28
C ALA A 10 -0.09 -15.13 0.77
N ASP A 11 -0.07 -16.29 0.12
CA ASP A 11 0.07 -16.34 -1.34
C ASP A 11 -1.11 -15.66 -2.03
N ARG A 12 -2.31 -15.90 -1.53
CA ARG A 12 -3.50 -15.26 -2.11
C ARG A 12 -3.48 -13.76 -1.87
N LEU A 13 -3.00 -13.33 -0.72
CA LEU A 13 -2.89 -11.92 -0.42
C LEU A 13 -1.94 -11.24 -1.40
N ILE A 14 -0.80 -11.85 -1.65
CA ILE A 14 0.18 -11.30 -2.57
C ILE A 14 -0.36 -11.27 -3.99
N ASP A 15 -1.07 -12.31 -4.41
CA ASP A 15 -1.69 -12.33 -5.74
C ASP A 15 -2.69 -11.20 -5.90
N ASN A 16 -3.52 -10.96 -4.88
CA ASN A 16 -4.48 -9.88 -4.93
C ASN A 16 -3.78 -8.52 -4.98
N ALA A 17 -2.70 -8.38 -4.22
CA ALA A 17 -1.93 -7.15 -4.24
C ALA A 17 -1.35 -6.89 -5.63
N TRP A 18 -0.81 -7.92 -6.28
CA TRP A 18 -0.25 -7.78 -7.62
C TRP A 18 -1.29 -7.35 -8.64
N LYS A 19 -2.51 -7.88 -8.53
CA LYS A 19 -3.58 -7.47 -9.43
C LYS A 19 -3.88 -5.98 -9.28
N GLN A 20 -3.90 -5.50 -8.06
CA GLN A 20 -4.13 -4.08 -7.81
C GLN A 20 -2.95 -3.23 -8.29
N PHE A 21 -1.74 -3.69 -8.06
CA PHE A 21 -0.55 -2.97 -8.52
C PHE A 21 -0.59 -2.78 -10.03
N ARG A 22 -0.97 -3.82 -10.76
CA ARG A 22 -1.03 -3.71 -12.22
C ARG A 22 -2.05 -2.68 -12.68
N SER A 23 -3.13 -2.52 -11.92
CA SER A 23 -4.13 -1.52 -12.28
C SER A 23 -3.61 -0.11 -12.11
N LEU A 24 -2.60 0.10 -11.28
CA LEU A 24 -2.00 1.42 -11.07
C LEU A 24 -1.19 1.88 -12.26
N ASP A 25 -0.79 0.98 -13.14
CA ASP A 25 -0.06 1.38 -14.36
C ASP A 25 -0.90 2.31 -15.22
N LEU A 26 -2.21 2.08 -15.27
CA LEU A 26 -3.10 2.90 -16.07
C LEU A 26 -3.63 4.10 -15.32
N PHE A 27 -3.98 3.90 -14.05
CA PHE A 27 -4.59 4.95 -13.24
C PHE A 27 -3.95 4.98 -11.86
N PRO A 28 -2.75 5.58 -11.73
CA PRO A 28 -2.11 5.62 -10.41
C PRO A 28 -2.93 6.42 -9.40
N GLN A 29 -3.77 7.36 -9.86
CA GLN A 29 -4.59 8.17 -8.96
C GLN A 29 -5.94 7.54 -8.63
N ARG A 30 -6.19 6.28 -9.01
CA ARG A 30 -7.52 5.70 -8.83
C ARG A 30 -7.92 5.49 -7.37
N PHE A 31 -6.96 5.39 -6.48
CA PHE A 31 -7.24 5.18 -5.07
C PHE A 31 -7.07 6.50 -4.30
N PRO A 32 -7.80 6.67 -3.20
CA PRO A 32 -7.81 7.95 -2.50
C PRO A 32 -6.54 8.19 -1.69
N ILE A 33 -6.32 9.46 -1.40
CA ILE A 33 -5.31 9.88 -0.44
C ILE A 33 -5.88 9.67 0.96
N VAL A 34 -5.03 9.24 1.90
CA VAL A 34 -5.47 9.06 3.29
C VAL A 34 -5.95 10.39 3.85
N THR A 35 -6.88 10.32 4.80
CA THR A 35 -7.51 11.53 5.32
C THR A 35 -6.70 12.22 6.41
N ASP A 36 -5.76 11.52 7.06
CA ASP A 36 -4.95 12.14 8.09
C ASP A 36 -4.19 13.34 7.50
N PRO A 37 -4.25 14.53 8.13
CA PRO A 37 -3.70 15.72 7.51
C PRO A 37 -2.20 15.64 7.19
N MET A 38 -1.40 15.08 8.09
CA MET A 38 0.03 14.97 7.85
C MET A 38 0.33 14.02 6.69
N LEU A 39 -0.32 12.87 6.69
CA LEU A 39 -0.11 11.89 5.62
C LEU A 39 -0.68 12.38 4.30
N ALA A 40 -1.78 13.12 4.35
CA ALA A 40 -2.36 13.73 3.14
C ALA A 40 -1.41 14.76 2.55
N GLY A 41 -0.69 15.48 3.41
CA GLY A 41 0.32 16.43 2.97
C GLY A 41 1.44 15.76 2.19
N TRP A 42 1.73 14.51 2.49
CA TRP A 42 2.71 13.71 1.75
C TRP A 42 2.09 12.99 0.57
N LYS A 43 0.77 13.16 0.35
CA LYS A 43 0.04 12.58 -0.77
C LYS A 43 0.10 11.05 -0.77
N ILE A 44 0.03 10.46 0.42
CA ILE A 44 0.05 9.01 0.55
C ILE A 44 -1.33 8.47 0.21
N ARG A 45 -1.37 7.53 -0.74
CA ARG A 45 -2.58 6.87 -1.16
C ARG A 45 -2.62 5.46 -0.62
N PHE A 46 -3.80 4.88 -0.59
CA PHE A 46 -3.92 3.52 -0.07
C PHE A 46 -5.04 2.76 -0.77
N PHE A 47 -4.92 1.45 -0.75
CA PHE A 47 -6.01 0.57 -1.16
C PHE A 47 -5.99 -0.69 -0.30
N PRO A 48 -7.18 -1.29 -0.10
CA PRO A 48 -7.25 -2.50 0.72
C PRO A 48 -6.95 -3.74 -0.10
N VAL A 49 -6.28 -4.71 0.54
CA VAL A 49 -6.10 -6.03 0.00
C VAL A 49 -6.43 -6.98 1.14
N GLN A 50 -7.60 -7.59 1.10
CA GLN A 50 -8.12 -8.40 2.19
C GLN A 50 -8.15 -7.60 3.49
N ASN A 51 -7.45 -8.03 4.52
CA ASN A 51 -7.41 -7.34 5.81
C ASN A 51 -6.27 -6.36 5.93
N TYR A 52 -5.53 -6.15 4.85
CA TYR A 52 -4.35 -5.29 4.85
C TYR A 52 -4.62 -4.04 4.04
N LEU A 53 -3.80 -3.02 4.30
CA LEU A 53 -3.80 -1.80 3.52
C LEU A 53 -2.44 -1.63 2.90
N VAL A 54 -2.43 -1.31 1.62
CA VAL A 54 -1.20 -1.03 0.87
C VAL A 54 -1.11 0.47 0.70
N PHE A 55 0.00 1.05 1.13
CA PHE A 55 0.22 2.49 1.04
C PHE A 55 1.24 2.79 -0.02
N TYR A 56 0.97 3.80 -0.84
CA TYR A 56 1.86 4.15 -1.94
C TYR A 56 1.86 5.65 -2.18
N GLN A 57 2.87 6.10 -2.91
CA GLN A 57 2.96 7.47 -3.40
C GLN A 57 3.20 7.44 -4.89
N ILE A 58 2.82 8.53 -5.55
CA ILE A 58 3.09 8.70 -6.97
C ILE A 58 4.14 9.79 -7.11
N GLU A 59 5.23 9.45 -7.76
CA GLU A 59 6.28 10.44 -8.05
C GLU A 59 5.96 11.13 -9.36
N GLU A 60 5.70 12.43 -9.28
CA GLU A 60 5.40 13.24 -10.45
C GLU A 60 6.66 13.89 -10.97
N PRO A 61 6.78 14.24 -12.25
CA PRO A 61 5.76 14.03 -13.28
C PRO A 61 5.85 12.65 -13.96
N ALA A 62 6.85 11.85 -13.61
CA ALA A 62 7.07 10.57 -14.27
C ALA A 62 5.99 9.55 -13.98
N GLN A 63 5.15 9.81 -12.96
CA GLN A 63 4.08 8.93 -12.52
C GLN A 63 4.58 7.54 -12.12
N VAL A 64 5.70 7.52 -11.41
CA VAL A 64 6.25 6.30 -10.88
C VAL A 64 5.57 6.01 -9.53
N VAL A 65 5.07 4.80 -9.37
CA VAL A 65 4.41 4.39 -8.13
C VAL A 65 5.44 3.78 -7.19
N HIS A 66 5.51 4.33 -5.99
CA HIS A 66 6.38 3.81 -4.93
C HIS A 66 5.52 3.15 -3.87
N ILE A 67 5.67 1.85 -3.70
CA ILE A 67 4.96 1.15 -2.63
C ILE A 67 5.71 1.38 -1.33
N LEU A 68 5.02 1.93 -0.34
CA LEU A 68 5.65 2.33 0.91
C LEU A 68 5.58 1.25 1.98
N ARG A 69 4.38 0.80 2.28
CA ARG A 69 4.15 -0.15 3.36
C ARG A 69 2.92 -1.00 3.08
N PHE A 70 2.92 -2.15 3.68
CA PHE A 70 1.85 -3.13 3.59
C PHE A 70 1.49 -3.45 5.05
N LEU A 71 0.40 -2.88 5.56
CA LEU A 71 0.09 -2.94 6.97
C LEU A 71 -1.28 -3.54 7.21
N TYR A 72 -1.40 -4.27 8.32
CA TYR A 72 -2.69 -4.80 8.74
C TYR A 72 -3.65 -3.63 8.97
N GLY A 73 -4.87 -3.73 8.41
CA GLY A 73 -5.81 -2.62 8.45
C GLY A 73 -6.23 -2.20 9.84
N LYS A 74 -6.17 -3.12 10.81
CA LYS A 74 -6.52 -2.80 12.19
C LYS A 74 -5.32 -2.36 13.01
N SER A 75 -4.15 -2.23 12.38
CA SER A 75 -2.97 -1.70 13.09
C SER A 75 -3.10 -0.20 13.25
N ASN A 76 -2.25 0.38 14.08
CA ASN A 76 -2.16 1.83 14.20
C ASN A 76 -1.30 2.38 13.07
N TRP A 77 -1.79 2.23 11.84
CA TRP A 77 -1.00 2.52 10.65
C TRP A 77 -0.69 4.01 10.50
N VAL A 78 -1.57 4.87 11.03
CA VAL A 78 -1.30 6.31 10.97
C VAL A 78 0.01 6.61 11.72
N SER A 79 0.13 6.08 12.92
CA SER A 79 1.32 6.30 13.75
C SER A 79 2.55 5.67 13.12
N ILE A 80 2.40 4.47 12.58
CA ILE A 80 3.50 3.76 11.92
C ILE A 80 4.03 4.57 10.74
N LEU A 81 3.13 5.07 9.90
CA LEU A 81 3.53 5.84 8.73
C LEU A 81 4.18 7.17 9.12
N LYS A 82 3.62 7.82 10.13
CA LYS A 82 4.22 9.08 10.60
C LYS A 82 5.63 8.87 11.11
N THR A 83 5.83 7.80 11.86
CA THR A 83 7.16 7.47 12.36
C THR A 83 8.12 7.18 11.20
N ASP A 84 7.67 6.42 10.21
CA ASP A 84 8.51 6.05 9.07
C ASP A 84 8.99 7.26 8.29
N PHE A 85 8.14 8.26 8.11
CA PHE A 85 8.45 9.36 7.20
C PHE A 85 8.81 10.65 7.87
N SER A 86 8.65 10.76 9.18
CA SER A 86 9.07 11.95 9.91
C SER A 86 10.37 11.73 10.68
N ALA A 87 10.82 10.49 10.77
CA ALA A 87 12.07 10.21 11.47
C ALA A 87 13.23 10.63 10.59
N GLU A 88 14.02 11.53 11.07
CA GLU A 88 15.20 11.99 10.36
C GLU A 88 16.43 11.75 11.17
#